data_80b6cfa06113f5e8c027ac69a03539f2
#
_entry.id   80b6cfa06113f5e8c027ac69a03539f2
#
_cell.length_a   1.000
_cell.length_b   1.000
_cell.length_c   1.000
_cell.angle_alpha   90.00
_cell.angle_beta   90.00
_cell.angle_gamma   90.00
#
_symmetry.space_group_name_H-M   'P 1'
#
loop_
_entity.id
_entity.type
_entity.pdbx_description
1 polymer ?
#
loop_
_entity_poly.entity_id
_entity_poly.type
_entity_poly.pdbx_seq_one_letter_code
_entity_poly.pdbx_strand_id
1 'polypeptide(L)'
;MHIRKILICVLTGLLCLGFFCPKAADAAQTPQEFVKEFYEWYLIKHYENKDILEEEKLPEYVEESLIEYLKVKPSSDIYYFIQHGSSTMAFKDCRIVVKDTLKMTDDVFVVPVTFKGENFERAVIAYVKKVDSGFKIASVSDAYPY
;
A
#
# COMPACT_ATOMS: atom_id res chain seq x y z
N MET A 1 70.58 0.41 -13.48
CA MET A 1 69.57 -0.53 -12.97
C MET A 1 68.61 0.14 -12.01
N HIS A 2 68.07 1.34 -12.35
CA HIS A 2 67.14 2.11 -11.46
C HIS A 2 65.87 2.63 -12.14
N ILE A 3 65.65 2.37 -13.44
CA ILE A 3 64.49 2.92 -14.17
C ILE A 3 63.27 1.98 -14.13
N ARG A 4 63.45 0.69 -13.74
CA ARG A 4 62.34 -0.32 -13.75
C ARG A 4 61.45 -0.30 -12.47
N LYS A 5 61.86 0.42 -11.41
CA LYS A 5 61.06 0.45 -10.13
C LYS A 5 60.06 1.61 -10.03
N ILE A 6 60.10 2.59 -10.89
CA ILE A 6 59.22 3.75 -10.86
C ILE A 6 57.93 3.55 -11.65
N LEU A 7 57.92 2.57 -12.58
CA LEU A 7 56.72 2.33 -13.44
C LEU A 7 55.65 1.48 -12.81
N ILE A 8 55.91 0.83 -11.67
CA ILE A 8 54.95 -0.07 -11.00
C ILE A 8 54.04 0.69 -9.98
N CYS A 9 54.48 1.82 -9.47
CA CYS A 9 53.70 2.61 -8.48
C CYS A 9 52.62 3.51 -9.11
N VAL A 10 52.61 3.74 -10.42
CA VAL A 10 51.64 4.62 -11.08
C VAL A 10 50.40 3.85 -11.55
N LEU A 11 50.48 2.53 -11.67
CA LEU A 11 49.37 1.69 -12.17
C LEU A 11 48.41 1.20 -11.08
N THR A 12 48.75 1.37 -9.78
CA THR A 12 47.90 0.92 -8.66
C THR A 12 47.02 2.04 -8.10
N GLY A 13 47.17 3.27 -8.56
CA GLY A 13 46.40 4.41 -8.10
C GLY A 13 45.08 4.69 -8.81
N LEU A 14 44.73 3.96 -9.87
CA LEU A 14 43.63 4.31 -10.77
C LEU A 14 42.42 3.35 -10.68
N LEU A 15 42.36 2.48 -9.66
CA LEU A 15 41.29 1.48 -9.54
C LEU A 15 40.34 1.67 -8.36
N CYS A 16 40.33 2.85 -7.73
CA CYS A 16 39.39 3.18 -6.63
C CYS A 16 38.48 4.36 -6.96
N LEU A 17 38.14 4.57 -8.23
CA LEU A 17 36.91 5.31 -8.55
C LEU A 17 35.75 4.34 -8.31
N GLY A 18 35.46 4.15 -7.01
CA GLY A 18 34.26 3.45 -6.55
C GLY A 18 33.07 4.05 -7.28
N PHE A 19 32.31 3.18 -7.94
CA PHE A 19 30.97 3.48 -8.40
C PHE A 19 30.14 3.95 -7.22
N PHE A 20 30.14 5.26 -6.95
CA PHE A 20 29.05 5.91 -6.25
C PHE A 20 27.84 5.82 -7.18
N CYS A 21 27.19 4.66 -7.19
CA CYS A 21 25.85 4.58 -7.71
C CYS A 21 25.01 5.47 -6.78
N PRO A 22 24.48 6.62 -7.22
CA PRO A 22 23.58 7.38 -6.38
C PRO A 22 22.42 6.43 -6.07
N LYS A 23 22.25 6.08 -4.78
CA LYS A 23 21.06 5.37 -4.31
C LYS A 23 19.89 6.18 -4.83
N ALA A 24 19.12 5.62 -5.76
CA ALA A 24 17.93 6.28 -6.26
C ALA A 24 17.16 6.74 -5.02
N ALA A 25 16.90 8.04 -4.93
CA ALA A 25 16.08 8.56 -3.85
C ALA A 25 14.78 7.75 -3.91
N ASP A 26 14.46 7.04 -2.83
CA ASP A 26 13.21 6.29 -2.73
C ASP A 26 12.11 7.29 -3.04
N ALA A 27 11.48 7.14 -4.18
CA ALA A 27 10.36 8.00 -4.55
C ALA A 27 9.32 7.83 -3.44
N ALA A 28 8.89 8.93 -2.83
CA ALA A 28 7.91 8.88 -1.76
C ALA A 28 6.68 8.14 -2.25
N GLN A 29 6.22 7.14 -1.50
CA GLN A 29 5.05 6.33 -1.82
C GLN A 29 3.85 7.25 -2.12
N THR A 30 3.12 6.96 -3.18
CA THR A 30 1.89 7.69 -3.54
C THR A 30 0.68 7.11 -2.80
N PRO A 31 -0.42 7.89 -2.64
CA PRO A 31 -1.67 7.35 -2.08
C PRO A 31 -2.22 6.15 -2.85
N GLN A 32 -2.04 6.10 -4.18
CA GLN A 32 -2.45 4.95 -5.00
C GLN A 32 -1.67 3.70 -4.66
N GLU A 33 -0.35 3.81 -4.60
CA GLU A 33 0.54 2.69 -4.26
C GLU A 33 0.26 2.17 -2.85
N PHE A 34 0.06 3.07 -1.89
CA PHE A 34 -0.31 2.74 -0.53
C PHE A 34 -1.64 1.97 -0.45
N VAL A 35 -2.68 2.46 -1.11
CA VAL A 35 -4.00 1.80 -1.14
C VAL A 35 -3.94 0.45 -1.84
N LYS A 36 -3.17 0.34 -2.92
CA LYS A 36 -2.97 -0.92 -3.62
C LYS A 36 -2.31 -1.95 -2.72
N GLU A 37 -1.23 -1.58 -2.04
CA GLU A 37 -0.52 -2.46 -1.10
C GLU A 37 -1.44 -2.92 0.04
N PHE A 38 -2.23 -2.00 0.61
CA PHE A 38 -3.22 -2.35 1.61
C PHE A 38 -4.20 -3.43 1.12
N TYR A 39 -4.81 -3.26 -0.05
CA TYR A 39 -5.80 -4.22 -0.54
C TYR A 39 -5.18 -5.55 -0.96
N GLU A 40 -3.96 -5.56 -1.47
CA GLU A 40 -3.21 -6.79 -1.74
C GLU A 40 -2.99 -7.58 -0.43
N TRP A 41 -2.53 -6.91 0.63
CA TRP A 41 -2.37 -7.51 1.95
C TRP A 41 -3.71 -7.95 2.55
N TYR A 42 -4.72 -7.07 2.55
CA TYR A 42 -6.04 -7.31 3.12
C TYR A 42 -6.71 -8.54 2.52
N LEU A 43 -6.72 -8.68 1.20
CA LEU A 43 -7.34 -9.82 0.54
C LEU A 43 -6.65 -11.14 0.89
N ILE A 44 -5.31 -11.17 0.98
CA ILE A 44 -4.57 -12.35 1.41
C ILE A 44 -5.01 -12.78 2.81
N LYS A 45 -5.02 -11.85 3.78
CA LYS A 45 -5.40 -12.13 5.16
C LYS A 45 -6.84 -12.58 5.29
N HIS A 46 -7.70 -11.95 4.52
CA HIS A 46 -9.10 -12.32 4.47
C HIS A 46 -9.32 -13.76 3.97
N TYR A 47 -8.56 -14.24 2.98
CA TYR A 47 -8.62 -15.65 2.51
C TYR A 47 -8.03 -16.65 3.51
N GLU A 48 -7.10 -16.22 4.33
CA GLU A 48 -6.57 -17.04 5.43
C GLU A 48 -7.58 -17.22 6.57
N ASN A 49 -8.81 -16.68 6.45
CA ASN A 49 -9.81 -16.60 7.53
C ASN A 49 -9.27 -15.95 8.82
N LYS A 50 -8.38 -14.98 8.66
CA LYS A 50 -7.86 -14.22 9.79
C LYS A 50 -8.83 -13.13 10.18
N ASP A 51 -8.95 -12.88 11.47
CA ASP A 51 -9.61 -11.67 11.94
C ASP A 51 -8.70 -10.48 11.65
N ILE A 52 -9.11 -9.67 10.69
CA ILE A 52 -8.33 -8.51 10.24
C ILE A 52 -8.09 -7.52 11.39
N LEU A 53 -9.03 -7.42 12.33
CA LEU A 53 -8.91 -6.49 13.45
C LEU A 53 -7.87 -6.92 14.49
N GLU A 54 -7.45 -8.19 14.46
CA GLU A 54 -6.41 -8.75 15.33
C GLU A 54 -5.03 -8.82 14.63
N GLU A 55 -4.94 -8.44 13.35
CA GLU A 55 -3.68 -8.46 12.62
C GLU A 55 -2.77 -7.30 13.06
N GLU A 56 -1.55 -7.62 13.50
CA GLU A 56 -0.55 -6.65 13.98
C GLU A 56 -0.20 -5.56 12.95
N LYS A 57 -0.32 -5.88 11.67
CA LYS A 57 -0.01 -4.97 10.56
C LYS A 57 -1.14 -3.98 10.24
N LEU A 58 -2.35 -4.21 10.72
CA LEU A 58 -3.49 -3.34 10.43
C LEU A 58 -3.25 -1.87 10.83
N PRO A 59 -2.67 -1.56 12.01
CA PRO A 59 -2.37 -0.19 12.40
C PRO A 59 -1.34 0.53 11.50
N GLU A 60 -0.57 -0.20 10.69
CA GLU A 60 0.31 0.43 9.70
C GLU A 60 -0.49 1.07 8.56
N TYR A 61 -1.64 0.50 8.21
CA TYR A 61 -2.49 0.93 7.10
C TYR A 61 -3.69 1.78 7.50
N VAL A 62 -4.24 1.57 8.69
CA VAL A 62 -5.56 2.13 9.08
C VAL A 62 -5.41 3.06 10.28
N GLU A 63 -6.18 4.15 10.30
CA GLU A 63 -6.24 5.04 11.46
C GLU A 63 -6.78 4.30 12.68
N GLU A 64 -6.19 4.55 13.85
CA GLU A 64 -6.55 3.92 15.10
C GLU A 64 -8.04 4.15 15.45
N SER A 65 -8.52 5.35 15.22
CA SER A 65 -9.96 5.70 15.45
C SER A 65 -10.91 4.84 14.61
N LEU A 66 -10.52 4.47 13.37
CA LEU A 66 -11.31 3.57 12.55
C LEU A 66 -11.24 2.13 13.07
N ILE A 67 -10.07 1.68 13.50
CA ILE A 67 -9.91 0.34 14.10
C ILE A 67 -10.77 0.21 15.36
N GLU A 68 -10.71 1.19 16.25
CA GLU A 68 -11.52 1.21 17.46
C GLU A 68 -13.02 1.22 17.14
N TYR A 69 -13.45 2.03 16.19
CA TYR A 69 -14.83 2.04 15.72
C TYR A 69 -15.28 0.67 15.22
N LEU A 70 -14.45 -0.02 14.42
CA LEU A 70 -14.75 -1.34 13.88
C LEU A 70 -14.80 -2.42 14.97
N LYS A 71 -13.98 -2.34 16.01
CA LYS A 71 -13.97 -3.28 17.15
C LYS A 71 -15.23 -3.24 17.99
N VAL A 72 -15.93 -2.11 18.06
CA VAL A 72 -17.18 -1.98 18.85
C VAL A 72 -18.44 -2.27 18.04
N LYS A 73 -18.34 -2.39 16.73
CA LYS A 73 -19.47 -2.74 15.86
C LYS A 73 -19.69 -4.25 15.80
N PRO A 74 -20.94 -4.73 15.73
CA PRO A 74 -21.20 -6.15 15.54
C PRO A 74 -20.78 -6.62 14.14
N SER A 75 -20.40 -7.85 14.04
CA SER A 75 -19.80 -8.71 13.01
C SER A 75 -20.01 -8.45 11.49
N SER A 76 -20.78 -7.47 11.08
CA SER A 76 -20.89 -7.09 9.65
C SER A 76 -19.63 -6.41 9.11
N ASP A 77 -18.71 -6.05 10.00
CA ASP A 77 -17.58 -5.17 9.71
C ASP A 77 -16.37 -5.89 9.15
N ILE A 78 -16.38 -7.23 9.12
CA ILE A 78 -15.36 -8.05 8.45
C ILE A 78 -15.21 -7.63 6.97
N TYR A 79 -16.29 -7.18 6.36
CA TYR A 79 -16.34 -6.76 4.96
C TYR A 79 -16.30 -5.24 4.78
N TYR A 80 -16.00 -4.49 5.84
CA TYR A 80 -16.00 -3.03 5.80
C TYR A 80 -15.12 -2.48 4.67
N PHE A 81 -13.92 -3.01 4.51
CA PHE A 81 -12.96 -2.49 3.52
C PHE A 81 -13.33 -2.80 2.06
N ILE A 82 -14.21 -3.75 1.82
CA ILE A 82 -14.72 -4.06 0.48
C ILE A 82 -16.19 -3.67 0.30
N GLN A 83 -16.83 -3.17 1.36
CA GLN A 83 -18.24 -2.74 1.35
C GLN A 83 -19.18 -3.80 0.75
N HIS A 84 -18.99 -5.08 1.10
CA HIS A 84 -19.76 -6.18 0.56
C HIS A 84 -20.24 -7.11 1.67
N GLY A 85 -21.53 -7.41 1.66
CA GLY A 85 -22.19 -8.20 2.71
C GLY A 85 -22.27 -9.71 2.46
N SER A 86 -21.64 -10.25 1.42
CA SER A 86 -21.71 -11.68 1.09
C SER A 86 -20.35 -12.30 0.80
N SER A 87 -20.34 -13.63 0.67
CA SER A 87 -19.17 -14.48 0.51
C SER A 87 -18.03 -13.86 -0.30
N THR A 88 -16.89 -13.79 0.33
CA THR A 88 -15.65 -13.24 -0.18
C THR A 88 -14.92 -14.11 -1.17
N MET A 89 -15.39 -15.32 -1.42
CA MET A 89 -14.79 -16.24 -2.40
C MET A 89 -14.71 -15.62 -3.80
N ALA A 90 -15.63 -14.70 -4.14
CA ALA A 90 -15.60 -13.97 -5.41
C ALA A 90 -14.36 -13.09 -5.57
N PHE A 91 -13.76 -12.63 -4.46
CA PHE A 91 -12.60 -11.73 -4.49
C PHE A 91 -11.25 -12.46 -4.60
N LYS A 92 -11.23 -13.80 -4.50
CA LYS A 92 -10.01 -14.60 -4.40
C LYS A 92 -9.03 -14.34 -5.55
N ASP A 93 -9.54 -14.27 -6.76
CA ASP A 93 -8.71 -14.12 -7.96
C ASP A 93 -9.01 -12.79 -8.68
N CYS A 94 -9.54 -11.80 -7.95
CA CYS A 94 -9.86 -10.52 -8.53
C CYS A 94 -8.60 -9.68 -8.76
N ARG A 95 -8.63 -8.89 -9.82
CA ARG A 95 -7.64 -7.85 -10.08
C ARG A 95 -8.04 -6.57 -9.35
N ILE A 96 -7.12 -6.05 -8.54
CA ILE A 96 -7.25 -4.74 -7.89
C ILE A 96 -6.83 -3.66 -8.88
N VAL A 97 -7.74 -2.74 -9.19
CA VAL A 97 -7.49 -1.57 -10.05
C VAL A 97 -7.67 -0.32 -9.22
N VAL A 98 -6.57 0.33 -8.88
CA VAL A 98 -6.58 1.63 -8.21
C VAL A 98 -6.61 2.73 -9.27
N LYS A 99 -7.55 3.65 -9.14
CA LYS A 99 -7.74 4.78 -10.05
C LYS A 99 -6.93 5.99 -9.61
N ASP A 100 -6.93 7.04 -10.43
CA ASP A 100 -6.26 8.28 -10.12
C ASP A 100 -6.80 8.88 -8.82
N THR A 101 -5.87 9.33 -8.00
CA THR A 101 -6.17 9.98 -6.72
C THR A 101 -6.73 11.37 -6.93
N LEU A 102 -7.80 11.69 -6.22
CA LEU A 102 -8.31 13.04 -6.10
C LEU A 102 -7.86 13.65 -4.77
N LYS A 103 -7.19 14.79 -4.84
CA LYS A 103 -6.82 15.56 -3.64
C LYS A 103 -8.06 16.31 -3.14
N MET A 104 -8.52 15.97 -1.94
CA MET A 104 -9.68 16.61 -1.31
C MET A 104 -9.27 17.81 -0.45
N THR A 105 -8.21 17.63 0.35
CA THR A 105 -7.53 18.68 1.12
C THR A 105 -6.01 18.49 1.03
N ASP A 106 -5.22 19.29 1.75
CA ASP A 106 -3.76 19.12 1.76
C ASP A 106 -3.33 17.77 2.34
N ASP A 107 -4.13 17.21 3.23
CA ASP A 107 -3.80 15.97 3.95
C ASP A 107 -4.76 14.82 3.64
N VAL A 108 -5.84 15.03 2.87
CA VAL A 108 -6.85 14.00 2.59
C VAL A 108 -6.96 13.77 1.09
N PHE A 109 -6.90 12.51 0.72
CA PHE A 109 -6.98 12.01 -0.65
C PHE A 109 -8.13 11.02 -0.79
N VAL A 110 -8.78 11.05 -1.93
CA VAL A 110 -9.84 10.12 -2.32
C VAL A 110 -9.28 9.20 -3.40
N VAL A 111 -9.26 7.91 -3.11
CA VAL A 111 -8.67 6.89 -3.98
C VAL A 111 -9.73 5.87 -4.35
N PRO A 112 -10.29 5.92 -5.57
CA PRO A 112 -11.23 4.92 -6.03
C PRO A 112 -10.52 3.60 -6.34
N VAL A 113 -11.12 2.49 -5.88
CA VAL A 113 -10.59 1.14 -6.07
C VAL A 113 -11.66 0.27 -6.68
N THR A 114 -11.31 -0.49 -7.69
CA THR A 114 -12.20 -1.46 -8.33
C THR A 114 -11.61 -2.87 -8.22
N PHE A 115 -12.40 -3.79 -7.72
CA PHE A 115 -12.11 -5.23 -7.71
C PHE A 115 -12.81 -5.86 -8.92
N LYS A 116 -12.04 -6.44 -9.82
CA LYS A 116 -12.55 -7.07 -11.05
C LYS A 116 -12.29 -8.56 -11.03
N GLY A 117 -13.33 -9.33 -10.85
CA GLY A 117 -13.33 -10.78 -11.02
C GLY A 117 -13.85 -11.18 -12.40
N GLU A 118 -13.99 -12.49 -12.63
CA GLU A 118 -14.48 -13.03 -13.89
C GLU A 118 -15.94 -12.62 -14.16
N ASN A 119 -16.80 -12.69 -13.15
CA ASN A 119 -18.23 -12.45 -13.26
C ASN A 119 -18.74 -11.36 -12.30
N PHE A 120 -17.86 -10.52 -11.76
CA PHE A 120 -18.27 -9.45 -10.89
C PHE A 120 -17.31 -8.26 -10.99
N GLU A 121 -17.84 -7.10 -10.70
CA GLU A 121 -17.07 -5.87 -10.49
C GLU A 121 -17.61 -5.16 -9.24
N ARG A 122 -16.71 -4.78 -8.34
CA ARG A 122 -17.06 -4.01 -7.15
C ARG A 122 -16.14 -2.81 -7.04
N ALA A 123 -16.70 -1.65 -6.76
CA ALA A 123 -15.93 -0.43 -6.57
C ALA A 123 -16.16 0.14 -5.16
N VAL A 124 -15.10 0.61 -4.55
CA VAL A 124 -15.11 1.31 -3.28
C VAL A 124 -14.29 2.61 -3.39
N ILE A 125 -14.49 3.50 -2.45
CA ILE A 125 -13.72 4.73 -2.31
C ILE A 125 -12.98 4.68 -0.99
N ALA A 126 -11.65 4.65 -1.03
CA ALA A 126 -10.81 4.78 0.14
C ALA A 126 -10.48 6.27 0.39
N TYR A 127 -10.75 6.75 1.60
CA TYR A 127 -10.33 8.05 2.07
C TYR A 127 -9.02 7.88 2.81
N VAL A 128 -7.98 8.51 2.30
CA VAL A 128 -6.60 8.34 2.77
C VAL A 128 -6.11 9.66 3.35
N LYS A 129 -5.59 9.61 4.55
CA LYS A 129 -5.02 10.76 5.24
C LYS A 129 -3.51 10.67 5.24
N LYS A 130 -2.85 11.77 4.91
CA LYS A 130 -1.41 11.92 5.06
C LYS A 130 -1.06 12.13 6.55
N VAL A 131 -0.08 11.39 7.02
CA VAL A 131 0.48 11.47 8.37
C VAL A 131 2.00 11.58 8.29
N ASP A 132 2.67 11.89 9.38
CA ASP A 132 4.14 12.06 9.39
C ASP A 132 4.89 10.82 8.88
N SER A 133 4.36 9.62 9.15
CA SER A 133 4.93 8.33 8.73
C SER A 133 4.49 7.86 7.34
N GLY A 134 3.73 8.65 6.58
CA GLY A 134 3.20 8.25 5.26
C GLY A 134 1.71 8.48 5.11
N PHE A 135 0.93 7.40 4.95
CA PHE A 135 -0.51 7.45 4.75
C PHE A 135 -1.25 6.51 5.69
N LYS A 136 -2.55 6.80 5.95
CA LYS A 136 -3.49 5.95 6.69
C LYS A 136 -4.85 5.98 6.00
N ILE A 137 -5.53 4.84 5.96
CA ILE A 137 -6.94 4.78 5.55
C ILE A 137 -7.78 5.30 6.72
N ALA A 138 -8.50 6.39 6.49
CA ALA A 138 -9.38 7.02 7.46
C ALA A 138 -10.81 6.50 7.36
N SER A 139 -11.26 6.14 6.17
CA SER A 139 -12.55 5.48 5.95
C SER A 139 -12.63 4.82 4.58
N VAL A 140 -13.61 3.93 4.41
CA VAL A 140 -13.98 3.35 3.12
C VAL A 140 -15.47 3.45 2.93
N SER A 141 -15.91 3.86 1.74
CA SER A 141 -17.31 3.90 1.37
C SER A 141 -17.59 3.12 0.09
N ASP A 142 -18.84 2.76 -0.12
CA ASP A 142 -19.32 2.23 -1.39
C ASP A 142 -19.18 3.31 -2.47
N ALA A 143 -18.72 2.95 -3.66
CA ALA A 143 -18.66 3.85 -4.80
C ALA A 143 -20.04 4.02 -5.49
N TYR A 144 -20.95 3.09 -5.24
CA TYR A 144 -22.33 3.12 -5.75
C TYR A 144 -23.30 3.06 -4.56
N PRO A 145 -23.47 4.14 -3.80
CA PRO A 145 -24.50 4.19 -2.78
C PRO A 145 -25.86 4.08 -3.47
N TYR A 146 -26.69 3.15 -2.95
CA TYR A 146 -28.05 2.92 -3.45
C TYR A 146 -28.94 4.13 -3.23
#